data_7bd9e1fabc005642da57ce80e19ca0ac
#
_entry.id   7bd9e1fabc005642da57ce80e19ca0ac
#
_cell.length_a   1.000
_cell.length_b   1.000
_cell.length_c   1.000
_cell.angle_alpha   90.00
_cell.angle_beta   90.00
_cell.angle_gamma   90.00
#
_symmetry.space_group_name_H-M   'P 1'
#
loop_
_entity.id
_entity.type
_entity.pdbx_description
1 polymer ?
#
loop_
_entity_poly.entity_id
_entity_poly.type
_entity_poly.pdbx_seq_one_letter_code
_entity_poly.pdbx_strand_id
1 'polypeptide(L)'
;MANDAPLMEARGVSKYFGHVVALEDISLEVRAGQVTCLLGDNGAGKSTLIKTFSGVHQPTKGTMAVDGEEVRFDSPRDAIDCGIATVFQDLAMIPLMGISRNFFIGREPTRGVGPFKRFDMAKADRVTREELDRIG
;
A
#
# COMPACT_ATOMS: atom_id res chain seq x y z
N MET A 1 11.64 6.48 -25.11
CA MET A 1 12.37 7.16 -24.03
C MET A 1 11.78 6.64 -22.73
N ALA A 2 12.58 5.97 -21.91
CA ALA A 2 12.10 5.57 -20.58
C ALA A 2 11.76 6.85 -19.81
N ASN A 3 10.58 6.88 -19.20
CA ASN A 3 10.20 7.98 -18.32
C ASN A 3 11.22 8.01 -17.17
N ASP A 4 12.07 9.03 -17.11
CA ASP A 4 13.12 9.16 -16.10
C ASP A 4 12.57 9.62 -14.74
N ALA A 5 11.25 9.77 -14.65
CA ALA A 5 10.55 10.14 -13.42
C ALA A 5 10.58 8.97 -12.42
N PRO A 6 10.74 9.27 -11.12
CA PRO A 6 10.58 8.26 -10.09
C PRO A 6 9.18 7.66 -10.11
N LEU A 7 9.06 6.35 -9.85
CA LEU A 7 7.75 5.71 -9.64
C LEU A 7 7.03 6.30 -8.44
N MET A 8 7.78 6.68 -7.42
CA MET A 8 7.26 7.31 -6.22
C MET A 8 8.25 8.32 -5.67
N GLU A 9 7.77 9.45 -5.24
CA GLU A 9 8.57 10.52 -4.67
C GLU A 9 7.88 11.13 -3.45
N ALA A 10 8.67 11.41 -2.43
CA ALA A 10 8.31 12.27 -1.30
C ALA A 10 9.18 13.52 -1.33
N ARG A 11 8.59 14.70 -1.16
CA ARG A 11 9.28 15.99 -1.14
C ARG A 11 8.96 16.74 0.14
N GLY A 12 9.94 16.87 1.04
CA GLY A 12 9.81 17.61 2.28
C GLY A 12 8.69 17.09 3.20
N VAL A 13 8.43 15.77 3.16
CA VAL A 13 7.33 15.17 3.90
C VAL A 13 7.58 15.22 5.39
N SER A 14 6.63 15.82 6.13
CA SER A 14 6.62 15.83 7.59
C SER A 14 5.32 15.25 8.10
N LYS A 15 5.37 14.53 9.22
CA LYS A 15 4.20 13.98 9.91
C LYS A 15 4.28 14.22 11.40
N TYR A 16 3.26 14.89 11.90
CA TYR A 16 3.11 15.19 13.31
C TYR A 16 1.87 14.50 13.88
N PHE A 17 1.99 13.93 15.07
CA PHE A 17 0.88 13.39 15.85
C PHE A 17 0.77 14.23 17.14
N GLY A 18 -0.08 15.26 17.10
CA GLY A 18 -0.12 16.26 18.16
C GLY A 18 1.24 16.94 18.32
N HIS A 19 1.89 16.74 19.48
CA HIS A 19 3.23 17.30 19.77
C HIS A 19 4.37 16.36 19.36
N VAL A 20 4.07 15.15 18.90
CA VAL A 20 5.09 14.17 18.50
C VAL A 20 5.46 14.37 17.03
N VAL A 21 6.73 14.66 16.78
CA VAL A 21 7.30 14.70 15.43
C VAL A 21 7.68 13.28 15.04
N ALA A 22 6.94 12.68 14.12
CA ALA A 22 7.18 11.33 13.64
C ALA A 22 8.02 11.30 12.36
N LEU A 23 7.88 12.32 11.51
CA LEU A 23 8.70 12.59 10.32
C LEU A 23 8.95 14.09 10.23
N GLU A 24 10.14 14.49 9.81
CA GLU A 24 10.45 15.89 9.59
C GLU A 24 11.32 16.04 8.32
N ASP A 25 10.79 16.77 7.34
CA ASP A 25 11.44 17.17 6.08
C ASP A 25 12.09 15.99 5.32
N ILE A 26 11.34 14.88 5.20
CA ILE A 26 11.84 13.69 4.52
C ILE A 26 11.63 13.80 3.01
N SER A 27 12.72 13.66 2.26
CA SER A 27 12.68 13.53 0.80
C SER A 27 13.29 12.21 0.36
N LEU A 28 12.58 11.47 -0.51
CA LEU A 28 12.96 10.15 -0.97
C LEU A 28 12.39 9.90 -2.36
N GLU A 29 13.17 9.23 -3.21
CA GLU A 29 12.73 8.74 -4.52
C GLU A 29 12.82 7.23 -4.59
N VAL A 30 11.83 6.61 -5.24
CA VAL A 30 11.81 5.19 -5.58
C VAL A 30 11.73 5.07 -7.10
N ARG A 31 12.68 4.36 -7.72
CA ARG A 31 12.81 4.26 -9.17
C ARG A 31 12.46 2.86 -9.67
N ALA A 32 12.01 2.78 -10.92
CA ALA A 32 11.69 1.52 -11.58
C ALA A 32 12.90 0.58 -11.64
N GLY A 33 12.66 -0.71 -11.41
CA GLY A 33 13.69 -1.76 -11.51
C GLY A 33 14.74 -1.72 -10.39
N GLN A 34 14.54 -0.93 -9.34
CA GLN A 34 15.45 -0.81 -8.21
C GLN A 34 14.82 -1.26 -6.90
N VAL A 35 15.65 -1.74 -5.99
CA VAL A 35 15.26 -1.99 -4.59
C VAL A 35 15.81 -0.85 -3.74
N THR A 36 14.91 -0.08 -3.12
CA THR A 36 15.26 1.00 -2.19
C THR A 36 15.13 0.49 -0.76
N CYS A 37 16.22 0.50 0.01
CA CYS A 37 16.25 0.10 1.40
C CYS A 37 16.17 1.30 2.32
N LEU A 38 15.21 1.31 3.25
CA LEU A 38 15.06 2.34 4.27
C LEU A 38 15.69 1.84 5.58
N LEU A 39 16.84 2.41 5.94
CA LEU A 39 17.60 2.05 7.14
C LEU A 39 17.48 3.14 8.21
N GLY A 40 17.64 2.74 9.46
CA GLY A 40 17.60 3.64 10.62
C GLY A 40 17.22 2.90 11.89
N ASP A 41 17.43 3.54 13.03
CA ASP A 41 17.12 2.98 14.35
C ASP A 41 15.63 2.78 14.61
N ASN A 42 15.30 2.09 15.69
CA ASN A 42 13.92 1.98 16.14
C ASN A 42 13.42 3.37 16.56
N GLY A 43 12.24 3.75 16.08
CA GLY A 43 11.71 5.09 16.33
C GLY A 43 12.10 6.15 15.29
N ALA A 44 12.99 5.85 14.33
CA ALA A 44 13.42 6.79 13.28
C ALA A 44 12.33 7.15 12.24
N GLY A 45 11.06 6.79 12.47
CA GLY A 45 9.96 7.15 11.58
C GLY A 45 9.76 6.24 10.36
N LYS A 46 10.56 5.17 10.17
CA LYS A 46 10.46 4.26 9.01
C LYS A 46 9.04 3.74 8.76
N SER A 47 8.42 3.20 9.80
CA SER A 47 7.04 2.68 9.70
C SER A 47 6.01 3.78 9.43
N THR A 48 6.25 4.98 9.94
CA THR A 48 5.39 6.15 9.67
C THR A 48 5.50 6.57 8.21
N LEU A 49 6.70 6.56 7.64
CA LEU A 49 6.92 6.87 6.22
C LEU A 49 6.23 5.83 5.32
N ILE A 50 6.39 4.54 5.60
CA ILE A 50 5.70 3.47 4.87
C ILE A 50 4.18 3.61 4.98
N LYS A 51 3.65 3.90 6.17
CA LYS A 51 2.21 4.15 6.38
C LYS A 51 1.72 5.41 5.65
N THR A 52 2.58 6.41 5.47
CA THR A 52 2.24 7.59 4.67
C THR A 52 2.18 7.23 3.18
N PHE A 53 3.14 6.47 2.68
CA PHE A 53 3.13 5.98 1.30
C PHE A 53 1.96 5.04 0.99
N SER A 54 1.52 4.27 1.96
CA SER A 54 0.38 3.36 1.81
C SER A 54 -0.99 4.02 2.03
N GLY A 55 -1.05 5.34 2.22
CA GLY A 55 -2.31 6.07 2.42
C GLY A 55 -2.97 5.87 3.80
N VAL A 56 -2.28 5.21 4.74
CA VAL A 56 -2.77 5.07 6.14
C VAL A 56 -2.67 6.40 6.89
N HIS A 57 -1.64 7.19 6.58
CA HIS A 57 -1.45 8.52 7.14
C HIS A 57 -1.27 9.54 6.04
N GLN A 58 -1.91 10.69 6.19
CA GLN A 58 -1.62 11.84 5.33
C GLN A 58 -0.42 12.61 5.88
N PRO A 59 0.47 13.14 5.02
CA PRO A 59 1.52 14.05 5.46
C PRO A 59 0.90 15.32 6.08
N THR A 60 1.56 15.87 7.08
CA THR A 60 1.20 17.17 7.67
C THR A 60 1.75 18.31 6.81
N LYS A 61 2.94 18.11 6.21
CA LYS A 61 3.62 19.02 5.27
C LYS A 61 4.30 18.21 4.18
N GLY A 62 4.67 18.89 3.11
CA GLY A 62 5.30 18.28 1.94
C GLY A 62 4.30 17.63 1.01
N THR A 63 4.80 17.06 -0.08
CA THR A 63 4.00 16.44 -1.14
C THR A 63 4.53 15.06 -1.47
N MET A 64 3.66 14.25 -2.08
CA MET A 64 4.02 12.96 -2.67
C MET A 64 3.64 12.96 -4.15
N ALA A 65 4.40 12.24 -4.95
CA ALA A 65 4.10 12.04 -6.36
C ALA A 65 4.24 10.56 -6.74
N VAL A 66 3.42 10.10 -7.68
CA VAL A 66 3.49 8.77 -8.29
C VAL A 66 3.57 8.98 -9.81
N ASP A 67 4.56 8.35 -10.45
CA ASP A 67 4.84 8.52 -11.88
C ASP A 67 4.98 9.99 -12.32
N GLY A 68 5.47 10.85 -11.41
CA GLY A 68 5.66 12.27 -11.64
C GLY A 68 4.41 13.14 -11.40
N GLU A 69 3.26 12.54 -11.12
CA GLU A 69 2.02 13.25 -10.80
C GLU A 69 1.84 13.38 -9.28
N GLU A 70 1.56 14.59 -8.81
CA GLU A 70 1.31 14.83 -7.39
C GLU A 70 0.03 14.11 -6.96
N VAL A 71 0.14 13.35 -5.86
CA VAL A 71 -0.95 12.54 -5.31
C VAL A 71 -1.21 12.88 -3.84
N ARG A 72 -2.46 12.73 -3.47
CA ARG A 72 -2.91 12.77 -2.08
C ARG A 72 -3.81 11.57 -1.82
N PHE A 73 -3.40 10.72 -0.89
CA PHE A 73 -4.18 9.54 -0.52
C PHE A 73 -5.08 9.87 0.67
N ASP A 74 -6.37 9.81 0.48
CA ASP A 74 -7.35 9.95 1.57
C ASP A 74 -7.62 8.60 2.24
N SER A 75 -7.24 7.51 1.59
CA SER A 75 -7.36 6.14 2.10
C SER A 75 -6.27 5.22 1.55
N PRO A 76 -6.02 4.06 2.20
CA PRO A 76 -5.13 3.03 1.65
C PRO A 76 -5.57 2.49 0.29
N ARG A 77 -6.85 2.60 -0.03
CA ARG A 77 -7.38 2.17 -1.32
C ARG A 77 -6.86 3.03 -2.45
N ASP A 78 -6.73 4.34 -2.23
CA ASP A 78 -6.20 5.26 -3.24
C ASP A 78 -4.75 4.91 -3.60
N ALA A 79 -3.93 4.57 -2.59
CA ALA A 79 -2.57 4.10 -2.81
C ALA A 79 -2.53 2.79 -3.62
N ILE A 80 -3.43 1.85 -3.32
CA ILE A 80 -3.57 0.59 -4.05
C ILE A 80 -4.00 0.84 -5.50
N ASP A 81 -4.93 1.74 -5.73
CA ASP A 81 -5.42 2.09 -7.06
C ASP A 81 -4.34 2.79 -7.91
N CYS A 82 -3.37 3.46 -7.25
CA CYS A 82 -2.13 3.96 -7.86
C CYS A 82 -1.03 2.89 -8.02
N GLY A 83 -1.29 1.62 -7.71
CA GLY A 83 -0.33 0.51 -7.87
C GLY A 83 0.60 0.28 -6.69
N ILE A 84 0.41 0.96 -5.56
CA ILE A 84 1.24 0.79 -4.35
C ILE A 84 0.67 -0.36 -3.52
N ALA A 85 1.37 -1.49 -3.46
CA ALA A 85 1.05 -2.61 -2.59
C ALA A 85 1.97 -2.60 -1.36
N THR A 86 1.41 -2.72 -0.17
CA THR A 86 2.16 -2.68 1.09
C THR A 86 1.94 -3.96 1.88
N VAL A 87 3.04 -4.56 2.35
CA VAL A 87 3.02 -5.67 3.29
C VAL A 87 3.51 -5.14 4.64
N PHE A 88 2.66 -5.22 5.64
CA PHE A 88 3.01 -4.85 7.01
C PHE A 88 3.57 -6.06 7.78
N GLN A 89 4.36 -5.78 8.81
CA GLN A 89 4.98 -6.81 9.66
C GLN A 89 3.93 -7.69 10.35
N ASP A 90 2.81 -7.11 10.78
CA ASP A 90 1.67 -7.84 11.31
C ASP A 90 0.79 -8.33 10.16
N LEU A 91 0.79 -9.63 9.94
CA LEU A 91 -0.08 -10.25 8.96
C LEU A 91 -1.53 -10.13 9.42
N ALA A 92 -2.32 -9.34 8.72
CA ALA A 92 -3.76 -9.16 8.99
C ALA A 92 -4.55 -10.40 8.52
N MET A 93 -4.18 -11.58 9.01
CA MET A 93 -4.93 -12.82 8.77
C MET A 93 -6.02 -12.99 9.83
N ILE A 94 -7.21 -13.35 9.39
CA ILE A 94 -8.31 -13.73 10.28
C ILE A 94 -8.27 -15.25 10.47
N PRO A 95 -7.85 -15.77 11.66
CA PRO A 95 -7.56 -17.19 11.85
C PRO A 95 -8.75 -18.13 11.60
N LEU A 96 -9.98 -17.65 11.80
CA LEU A 96 -11.22 -18.44 11.60
C LEU A 96 -11.79 -18.30 10.18
N MET A 97 -11.13 -17.55 9.31
CA MET A 97 -11.56 -17.35 7.92
C MET A 97 -10.73 -18.25 6.99
N GLY A 98 -11.41 -18.88 6.04
CA GLY A 98 -10.75 -19.72 5.04
C GLY A 98 -9.71 -18.95 4.21
N ILE A 99 -8.71 -19.66 3.68
CA ILE A 99 -7.56 -19.09 2.94
C ILE A 99 -8.01 -18.17 1.80
N SER A 100 -8.94 -18.62 0.96
CA SER A 100 -9.42 -17.83 -0.18
C SER A 100 -10.12 -16.55 0.22
N ARG A 101 -10.81 -16.53 1.36
CA ARG A 101 -11.42 -15.31 1.88
C ARG A 101 -10.38 -14.36 2.47
N ASN A 102 -9.38 -14.88 3.18
CA ASN A 102 -8.25 -14.08 3.66
C ASN A 102 -7.49 -13.44 2.50
N PHE A 103 -7.24 -14.21 1.43
CA PHE A 103 -6.53 -13.75 0.23
C PHE A 103 -7.24 -12.57 -0.45
N PHE A 104 -8.57 -12.57 -0.44
CA PHE A 104 -9.38 -11.55 -1.11
C PHE A 104 -9.98 -10.50 -0.18
N ILE A 105 -9.51 -10.37 1.07
CA ILE A 105 -10.03 -9.31 1.98
C ILE A 105 -9.90 -7.93 1.32
N GLY A 106 -11.04 -7.23 1.18
CA GLY A 106 -11.13 -5.91 0.57
C GLY A 106 -11.09 -5.88 -0.97
N ARG A 107 -10.93 -7.04 -1.63
CA ARG A 107 -10.95 -7.21 -3.09
C ARG A 107 -11.77 -8.44 -3.50
N GLU A 108 -12.85 -8.69 -2.80
CA GLU A 108 -13.67 -9.87 -2.96
C GLU A 108 -14.23 -10.00 -4.39
N PRO A 109 -13.95 -11.11 -5.10
CA PRO A 109 -14.59 -11.36 -6.38
C PRO A 109 -16.09 -11.55 -6.15
N THR A 110 -16.91 -10.81 -6.89
CA THR A 110 -18.35 -10.87 -6.78
C THR A 110 -18.98 -11.36 -8.08
N ARG A 111 -20.08 -12.08 -7.97
CA ARG A 111 -20.97 -12.43 -9.08
C ARG A 111 -22.37 -11.88 -8.84
N GLY A 112 -23.07 -11.53 -9.92
CA GLY A 112 -24.41 -10.91 -9.86
C GLY A 112 -24.38 -9.44 -10.23
N VAL A 113 -25.54 -8.80 -10.28
CA VAL A 113 -25.74 -7.43 -10.73
C VAL A 113 -26.47 -6.63 -9.65
N GLY A 114 -26.05 -5.39 -9.45
CA GLY A 114 -26.71 -4.45 -8.51
C GLY A 114 -26.71 -4.95 -7.07
N PRO A 115 -27.85 -4.87 -6.35
CA PRO A 115 -27.94 -5.24 -4.94
C PRO A 115 -27.84 -6.75 -4.70
N PHE A 116 -27.87 -7.58 -5.75
CA PHE A 116 -27.76 -9.05 -5.67
C PHE A 116 -26.33 -9.56 -5.88
N LYS A 117 -25.32 -8.71 -5.75
CA LYS A 117 -23.91 -9.14 -5.76
C LYS A 117 -23.63 -10.06 -4.57
N ARG A 118 -23.06 -11.24 -4.86
CA ARG A 118 -22.62 -12.21 -3.86
C ARG A 118 -21.15 -12.53 -4.08
N PHE A 119 -20.46 -12.90 -3.01
CA PHE A 119 -19.08 -13.37 -3.09
C PHE A 119 -19.00 -14.63 -3.98
N ASP A 120 -18.07 -14.60 -4.96
CA ASP A 120 -17.84 -15.72 -5.86
C ASP A 120 -16.73 -16.63 -5.31
N MET A 121 -17.15 -17.58 -4.44
CA MET A 121 -16.25 -18.54 -3.82
C MET A 121 -15.47 -19.36 -4.86
N ALA A 122 -16.14 -19.82 -5.92
CA ALA A 122 -15.51 -20.67 -6.93
C ALA A 122 -14.37 -19.95 -7.65
N LYS A 123 -14.57 -18.67 -8.00
CA LYS A 123 -13.54 -17.82 -8.57
C LYS A 123 -12.43 -17.55 -7.56
N ALA A 124 -12.78 -17.24 -6.31
CA ALA A 124 -11.82 -16.98 -5.24
C ALA A 124 -10.92 -18.20 -4.99
N ASP A 125 -11.49 -19.39 -4.84
CA ASP A 125 -10.73 -20.63 -4.59
C ASP A 125 -9.80 -20.98 -5.74
N ARG A 126 -10.26 -20.82 -6.99
CA ARG A 126 -9.43 -21.07 -8.17
C ARG A 126 -8.24 -20.13 -8.23
N VAL A 127 -8.46 -18.82 -8.14
CA VAL A 127 -7.40 -17.82 -8.24
C VAL A 127 -6.41 -17.96 -7.07
N THR A 128 -6.92 -18.17 -5.85
CA THR A 128 -6.05 -18.37 -4.69
C THR A 128 -5.15 -19.58 -4.88
N ARG A 129 -5.68 -20.68 -5.40
CA ARG A 129 -4.88 -21.89 -5.68
C ARG A 129 -3.84 -21.64 -6.75
N GLU A 130 -4.23 -21.03 -7.87
CA GLU A 130 -3.31 -20.67 -8.95
C GLU A 130 -2.15 -19.77 -8.47
N GLU A 131 -2.44 -18.80 -7.60
CA GLU A 131 -1.38 -17.93 -7.06
C GLU A 131 -0.50 -18.63 -6.01
N LEU A 132 -1.06 -19.49 -5.18
CA LEU A 132 -0.26 -20.30 -4.26
C LEU A 132 0.65 -21.27 -4.99
N ASP A 133 0.17 -21.90 -6.05
CA ASP A 133 0.97 -22.83 -6.87
C ASP A 133 2.14 -22.13 -7.61
N ARG A 134 2.04 -20.82 -7.85
CA ARG A 134 3.14 -20.01 -8.41
C ARG A 134 4.27 -19.72 -7.43
N ILE A 135 3.95 -19.72 -6.14
CA ILE A 135 4.92 -19.40 -5.09
C ILE A 135 5.69 -20.64 -4.64
N GLY A 136 5.15 -21.84 -4.90
CA GLY A 136 5.75 -23.16 -4.61
C GLY A 136 5.07 -23.86 -3.47
#